data_00550b8c66d8c1d8052e55f0c2908f0d
#
_entry.id   00550b8c66d8c1d8052e55f0c2908f0d
#
_cell.length_a   1.000
_cell.length_b   1.000
_cell.length_c   1.000
_cell.angle_alpha   90.00
_cell.angle_beta   90.00
_cell.angle_gamma   90.00
#
_symmetry.space_group_name_H-M   'P 1'
#
loop_
_entity.id
_entity.type
_entity.pdbx_description
1 polymer ?
#
loop_
_entity_poly.entity_id
_entity_poly.type
_entity_poly.pdbx_seq_one_letter_code
_entity_poly.pdbx_strand_id
1 'polypeptide(L)'
;MMAALEQYMDNIPIRRKFMQLYIVCVLVPLIITDSVVLYIVGGMERERERHEMANIANSVSYNINSMVDNAGEIAKSIYTNKSVNSFLEKEYDSSSEYYGAYRDFFQNTILENVLGMNQITFTMYTDNDTVIRGGKIDNMTSLKKTKAYEDWLERGENEGLFFTYERSGYANSYQRRIVLLQNLDFFKSGNEQMLKIEFDYNNMMRMLRKMKFDNEVFVCEGDNILLSNGSFGGAGKDFEQITVKQMQGYKHSVMIHGADLDIYVLKSNSSIGNAIMHFLPELALLVLINVILPMGMVILLNQSFTKRISGLSKVFQSVNSEHLVMMVHENGKDEIGSMIRNYNRMVKRTNELIQTVYKNKLKEQEILVGRKNAELLALQSQINPHFLFNALESIRMRSILKKEEETADMVEKLAIMQR
;
A
#
# COMPACT_ATOMS: atom_id res chain seq x y z
N MET A 1 24.13 -0.68 32.16
CA MET A 1 22.96 -0.50 31.28
C MET A 1 21.89 -1.58 31.52
N MET A 2 22.19 -2.88 31.50
CA MET A 2 21.22 -3.95 31.83
C MET A 2 20.61 -3.82 33.22
N ALA A 3 21.43 -3.66 34.28
CA ALA A 3 20.93 -3.53 35.66
C ALA A 3 19.99 -2.31 35.87
N ALA A 4 20.22 -1.18 35.17
CA ALA A 4 19.35 -0.03 35.22
C ALA A 4 18.00 -0.28 34.51
N LEU A 5 18.02 -1.08 33.43
CA LEU A 5 16.83 -1.49 32.70
C LEU A 5 16.01 -2.49 33.52
N GLU A 6 16.67 -3.40 34.22
CA GLU A 6 16.06 -4.37 35.12
C GLU A 6 15.35 -3.67 36.29
N GLN A 7 16.03 -2.73 36.95
CA GLN A 7 15.47 -1.92 38.02
C GLN A 7 14.28 -1.04 37.54
N TYR A 8 14.37 -0.49 36.32
CA TYR A 8 13.25 0.26 35.72
C TYR A 8 12.06 -0.66 35.46
N MET A 9 12.31 -1.85 34.90
CA MET A 9 11.26 -2.82 34.61
C MET A 9 10.58 -3.31 35.89
N ASP A 10 11.30 -3.50 37.00
CA ASP A 10 10.73 -3.99 38.27
C ASP A 10 9.71 -3.02 38.88
N ASN A 11 9.87 -1.73 38.65
CA ASN A 11 8.95 -0.70 39.16
C ASN A 11 7.68 -0.49 38.32
N ILE A 12 7.57 -1.16 37.15
CA ILE A 12 6.42 -1.00 36.25
C ILE A 12 5.37 -2.09 36.53
N PRO A 13 4.06 -1.74 36.57
CA PRO A 13 2.99 -2.73 36.66
C PRO A 13 3.05 -3.76 35.53
N ILE A 14 2.77 -5.02 35.83
CA ILE A 14 2.83 -6.15 34.89
C ILE A 14 2.08 -5.85 33.56
N ARG A 15 0.93 -5.19 33.65
CA ARG A 15 0.15 -4.77 32.48
C ARG A 15 0.95 -3.86 31.54
N ARG A 16 1.72 -2.91 32.08
CA ARG A 16 2.56 -2.01 31.29
C ARG A 16 3.78 -2.74 30.73
N LYS A 17 4.35 -3.70 31.47
CA LYS A 17 5.45 -4.55 30.96
C LYS A 17 5.04 -5.30 29.71
N PHE A 18 3.88 -5.96 29.71
CA PHE A 18 3.35 -6.67 28.52
C PHE A 18 3.09 -5.73 27.34
N MET A 19 2.56 -4.52 27.61
CA MET A 19 2.31 -3.54 26.57
C MET A 19 3.61 -2.99 25.97
N GLN A 20 4.64 -2.73 26.79
CA GLN A 20 5.96 -2.31 26.30
C GLN A 20 6.63 -3.41 25.48
N LEU A 21 6.56 -4.66 25.93
CA LEU A 21 7.09 -5.81 25.22
C LEU A 21 6.40 -5.97 23.86
N TYR A 22 5.07 -5.80 23.78
CA TYR A 22 4.34 -5.81 22.54
C TYR A 22 4.81 -4.70 21.60
N ILE A 23 4.93 -3.46 22.10
CA ILE A 23 5.38 -2.32 21.29
C ILE A 23 6.78 -2.58 20.73
N VAL A 24 7.73 -2.98 21.58
CA VAL A 24 9.14 -3.13 21.17
C VAL A 24 9.39 -4.38 20.34
N CYS A 25 8.78 -5.52 20.69
CA CYS A 25 9.08 -6.80 20.04
C CYS A 25 8.15 -7.12 18.86
N VAL A 26 6.99 -6.47 18.76
CA VAL A 26 6.02 -6.74 17.68
C VAL A 26 5.81 -5.50 16.82
N LEU A 27 5.37 -4.41 17.42
CA LEU A 27 4.92 -3.23 16.66
C LEU A 27 6.09 -2.50 15.98
N VAL A 28 7.22 -2.31 16.66
CA VAL A 28 8.40 -1.64 16.08
C VAL A 28 9.02 -2.47 14.94
N PRO A 29 9.34 -3.76 15.09
CA PRO A 29 9.83 -4.58 13.97
C PRO A 29 8.83 -4.64 12.81
N LEU A 30 7.54 -4.69 13.09
CA LEU A 30 6.50 -4.67 12.08
C LEU A 30 6.52 -3.37 11.25
N ILE A 31 6.56 -2.20 11.89
CA ILE A 31 6.64 -0.92 11.19
C ILE A 31 7.90 -0.88 10.31
N ILE A 32 9.02 -1.39 10.81
CA ILE A 32 10.27 -1.44 10.04
C ILE A 32 10.12 -2.36 8.83
N THR A 33 9.61 -3.58 9.03
CA THR A 33 9.44 -4.55 7.93
C THR A 33 8.45 -4.06 6.89
N ASP A 34 7.31 -3.50 7.31
CA ASP A 34 6.31 -2.96 6.39
C ASP A 34 6.85 -1.75 5.62
N SER A 35 7.63 -0.89 6.27
CA SER A 35 8.30 0.24 5.60
C SER A 35 9.30 -0.24 4.54
N VAL A 36 10.08 -1.28 4.84
CA VAL A 36 11.03 -1.89 3.89
C VAL A 36 10.29 -2.54 2.72
N VAL A 37 9.22 -3.29 2.99
CA VAL A 37 8.39 -3.93 1.96
C VAL A 37 7.77 -2.86 1.03
N LEU A 38 7.17 -1.81 1.60
CA LEU A 38 6.60 -0.71 0.81
C LEU A 38 7.65 0.00 -0.04
N TYR A 39 8.86 0.21 0.48
CA TYR A 39 9.96 0.78 -0.28
C TYR A 39 10.37 -0.10 -1.47
N ILE A 40 10.50 -1.42 -1.25
CA ILE A 40 10.87 -2.39 -2.30
C ILE A 40 9.75 -2.46 -3.36
N VAL A 41 8.49 -2.63 -2.95
CA VAL A 41 7.35 -2.71 -3.86
C VAL A 41 7.22 -1.42 -4.68
N GLY A 42 7.34 -0.25 -4.04
CA GLY A 42 7.32 1.04 -4.72
C GLY A 42 8.49 1.24 -5.69
N GLY A 43 9.64 0.62 -5.43
CA GLY A 43 10.79 0.56 -6.34
C GLY A 43 10.50 -0.32 -7.56
N MET A 44 10.00 -1.51 -7.33
CA MET A 44 9.64 -2.47 -8.39
C MET A 44 8.56 -1.92 -9.32
N GLU A 45 7.54 -1.24 -8.77
CA GLU A 45 6.46 -0.66 -9.58
C GLU A 45 6.97 0.48 -10.47
N ARG A 46 7.87 1.34 -9.96
CA ARG A 46 8.51 2.39 -10.78
C ARG A 46 9.34 1.81 -11.92
N GLU A 47 10.08 0.74 -11.68
CA GLU A 47 10.87 0.07 -12.71
C GLU A 47 9.96 -0.60 -13.74
N ARG A 48 8.90 -1.25 -13.31
CA ARG A 48 7.88 -1.84 -14.17
C ARG A 48 7.21 -0.79 -15.08
N GLU A 49 6.76 0.35 -14.50
CA GLU A 49 6.20 1.45 -15.30
C GLU A 49 7.20 1.97 -16.35
N ARG A 50 8.46 2.11 -15.95
CA ARG A 50 9.52 2.55 -16.89
C ARG A 50 9.73 1.57 -18.04
N HIS A 51 9.76 0.27 -17.74
CA HIS A 51 9.84 -0.76 -18.78
C HIS A 51 8.61 -0.77 -19.68
N GLU A 52 7.43 -0.59 -19.14
CA GLU A 52 6.20 -0.50 -19.92
C GLU A 52 6.22 0.71 -20.87
N MET A 53 6.58 1.89 -20.38
CA MET A 53 6.72 3.09 -21.21
C MET A 53 7.80 2.91 -22.29
N ALA A 54 8.92 2.25 -21.97
CA ALA A 54 9.95 1.92 -22.95
C ALA A 54 9.43 0.98 -24.05
N ASN A 55 8.68 -0.05 -23.67
CA ASN A 55 8.07 -0.99 -24.62
C ASN A 55 7.06 -0.29 -25.54
N ILE A 56 6.25 0.63 -24.98
CA ILE A 56 5.32 1.45 -25.78
C ILE A 56 6.10 2.30 -26.80
N ALA A 57 7.13 3.01 -26.36
CA ALA A 57 7.95 3.86 -27.22
C ALA A 57 8.63 3.05 -28.35
N ASN A 58 9.22 1.89 -28.01
CA ASN A 58 9.81 0.98 -28.98
C ASN A 58 8.78 0.44 -29.98
N SER A 59 7.58 0.10 -29.52
CA SER A 59 6.50 -0.38 -30.38
C SER A 59 6.03 0.70 -31.36
N VAL A 60 5.91 1.94 -30.90
CA VAL A 60 5.57 3.08 -31.77
C VAL A 60 6.67 3.34 -32.78
N SER A 61 7.94 3.39 -32.35
CA SER A 61 9.10 3.54 -33.21
C SER A 61 9.15 2.47 -34.29
N TYR A 62 9.00 1.20 -33.89
CA TYR A 62 9.01 0.08 -34.83
C TYR A 62 7.89 0.19 -35.89
N ASN A 63 6.68 0.55 -35.48
CA ASN A 63 5.55 0.66 -36.40
C ASN A 63 5.73 1.81 -37.39
N ILE A 64 6.21 2.97 -36.92
CA ILE A 64 6.50 4.11 -37.82
C ILE A 64 7.63 3.73 -38.79
N ASN A 65 8.73 3.20 -38.25
CA ASN A 65 9.87 2.79 -39.09
C ASN A 65 9.45 1.75 -40.12
N SER A 66 8.69 0.72 -39.73
CA SER A 66 8.20 -0.31 -40.66
C SER A 66 7.33 0.25 -41.80
N MET A 67 6.49 1.27 -41.48
CA MET A 67 5.68 1.93 -42.51
C MET A 67 6.57 2.73 -43.51
N VAL A 68 7.56 3.44 -42.96
CA VAL A 68 8.46 4.25 -43.78
C VAL A 68 9.43 3.35 -44.59
N ASP A 69 9.98 2.29 -43.99
CA ASP A 69 10.83 1.32 -44.66
C ASP A 69 10.11 0.65 -45.83
N ASN A 70 8.83 0.29 -45.65
CA ASN A 70 8.03 -0.26 -46.78
C ASN A 70 7.91 0.73 -47.95
N ALA A 71 7.76 2.03 -47.62
CA ALA A 71 7.76 3.05 -48.66
C ALA A 71 9.17 3.26 -49.27
N GLY A 72 10.21 3.17 -48.45
CA GLY A 72 11.62 3.21 -48.88
C GLY A 72 11.96 2.07 -49.86
N GLU A 73 11.45 0.85 -49.62
CA GLU A 73 11.63 -0.25 -50.56
C GLU A 73 10.93 0.01 -51.91
N ILE A 74 9.76 0.65 -51.91
CA ILE A 74 9.10 1.09 -53.11
C ILE A 74 9.91 2.20 -53.79
N ALA A 75 10.37 3.19 -53.04
CA ALA A 75 11.24 4.25 -53.56
C ALA A 75 12.51 3.69 -54.23
N LYS A 76 13.17 2.73 -53.56
CA LYS A 76 14.34 2.04 -54.06
C LYS A 76 14.04 1.25 -55.35
N SER A 77 12.88 0.57 -55.42
CA SER A 77 12.45 -0.14 -56.60
C SER A 77 12.23 0.81 -57.80
N ILE A 78 11.69 2.00 -57.55
CA ILE A 78 11.52 3.05 -58.58
C ILE A 78 12.87 3.65 -58.93
N TYR A 79 13.73 3.96 -57.97
CA TYR A 79 15.06 4.56 -58.15
C TYR A 79 15.98 3.72 -59.03
N THR A 80 15.94 2.39 -58.92
CA THR A 80 16.80 1.48 -59.70
C THR A 80 16.14 1.00 -60.99
N ASN A 81 14.92 1.46 -61.28
CA ASN A 81 14.19 0.98 -62.47
C ASN A 81 14.52 1.77 -63.72
N LYS A 82 15.18 1.09 -64.68
CA LYS A 82 15.57 1.70 -65.97
C LYS A 82 14.37 2.20 -66.78
N SER A 83 13.24 1.51 -66.74
CA SER A 83 12.03 1.93 -67.46
C SER A 83 11.47 3.24 -66.96
N VAL A 84 11.55 3.50 -65.61
CA VAL A 84 11.19 4.78 -64.99
C VAL A 84 12.06 5.90 -65.55
N ASN A 85 13.38 5.73 -65.46
CA ASN A 85 14.31 6.72 -65.99
C ASN A 85 14.09 6.99 -67.46
N SER A 86 14.00 5.94 -68.29
CA SER A 86 13.78 6.09 -69.73
C SER A 86 12.47 6.79 -70.06
N PHE A 87 11.41 6.57 -69.27
CA PHE A 87 10.11 7.25 -69.41
C PHE A 87 10.18 8.73 -69.04
N LEU A 88 10.88 9.09 -68.00
CA LEU A 88 11.00 10.49 -67.49
C LEU A 88 11.98 11.32 -68.36
N GLU A 89 12.98 10.67 -68.97
CA GLU A 89 14.02 11.33 -69.74
C GLU A 89 13.65 11.50 -71.23
N LYS A 90 12.77 10.63 -71.74
CA LYS A 90 12.37 10.64 -73.14
C LYS A 90 11.71 11.94 -73.58
N GLU A 91 12.17 12.57 -74.64
CA GLU A 91 11.46 13.64 -75.31
C GLU A 91 10.29 13.09 -76.14
N TYR A 92 9.11 13.69 -76.00
CA TYR A 92 7.87 13.31 -76.62
C TYR A 92 7.47 14.39 -77.66
N ASP A 93 7.37 13.97 -78.98
CA ASP A 93 7.05 14.89 -80.02
C ASP A 93 5.56 15.31 -80.02
N SER A 94 4.69 14.52 -79.43
CA SER A 94 3.24 14.81 -79.34
C SER A 94 2.59 14.28 -78.09
N SER A 95 1.47 14.89 -77.72
CA SER A 95 0.62 14.44 -76.58
C SER A 95 0.11 12.99 -76.80
N SER A 96 -0.15 12.59 -78.06
CA SER A 96 -0.61 11.21 -78.33
C SER A 96 0.47 10.18 -78.07
N GLU A 97 1.72 10.49 -78.40
CA GLU A 97 2.88 9.64 -78.14
C GLU A 97 3.08 9.52 -76.59
N TYR A 98 3.02 10.63 -75.90
CA TYR A 98 3.13 10.64 -74.40
C TYR A 98 2.06 9.78 -73.75
N TYR A 99 0.79 9.95 -74.09
CA TYR A 99 -0.28 9.14 -73.51
C TYR A 99 -0.19 7.65 -73.81
N GLY A 100 0.28 7.31 -75.00
CA GLY A 100 0.62 5.92 -75.37
C GLY A 100 1.72 5.35 -74.45
N ALA A 101 2.80 6.09 -74.31
CA ALA A 101 3.92 5.73 -73.43
C ALA A 101 3.55 5.67 -71.98
N TYR A 102 2.73 6.63 -71.50
CA TYR A 102 2.22 6.66 -70.13
C TYR A 102 1.39 5.42 -69.80
N ARG A 103 0.44 5.07 -70.69
CA ARG A 103 -0.40 3.89 -70.48
C ARG A 103 0.44 2.62 -70.47
N ASP A 104 1.34 2.44 -71.43
CA ASP A 104 2.21 1.26 -71.57
C ASP A 104 3.16 1.16 -70.33
N PHE A 105 3.68 2.30 -69.83
CA PHE A 105 4.54 2.39 -68.67
C PHE A 105 3.83 1.93 -67.41
N PHE A 106 2.62 2.44 -67.12
CA PHE A 106 1.89 2.09 -65.93
C PHE A 106 1.24 0.71 -65.97
N GLN A 107 0.89 0.18 -67.16
CA GLN A 107 0.32 -1.16 -67.29
C GLN A 107 1.38 -2.28 -67.25
N ASN A 108 2.60 -2.01 -67.68
CA ASN A 108 3.64 -3.03 -67.86
C ASN A 108 4.78 -2.95 -66.82
N THR A 109 4.67 -2.10 -65.82
CA THR A 109 5.72 -1.95 -64.82
C THR A 109 5.27 -2.45 -63.43
N ILE A 110 6.23 -2.62 -62.52
CA ILE A 110 6.03 -2.96 -61.10
C ILE A 110 5.06 -1.98 -60.42
N LEU A 111 4.89 -0.77 -60.96
CA LEU A 111 4.07 0.29 -60.41
C LEU A 111 2.56 -0.02 -60.43
N GLU A 112 2.10 -0.99 -61.26
CA GLU A 112 0.72 -1.47 -61.23
C GLU A 112 0.35 -2.03 -59.87
N ASN A 113 1.24 -2.78 -59.22
CA ASN A 113 1.02 -3.34 -57.88
C ASN A 113 1.05 -2.26 -56.77
N VAL A 114 1.82 -1.19 -56.95
CA VAL A 114 1.94 -0.08 -56.02
C VAL A 114 0.69 0.82 -56.04
N LEU A 115 0.04 0.91 -57.22
CA LEU A 115 -1.20 1.68 -57.38
C LEU A 115 -2.38 1.17 -56.54
N GLY A 116 -2.35 -0.11 -56.13
CA GLY A 116 -3.35 -0.73 -55.26
C GLY A 116 -3.17 -0.46 -53.76
N MET A 117 -2.09 0.17 -53.33
CA MET A 117 -1.85 0.44 -51.91
C MET A 117 -2.57 1.70 -51.43
N ASN A 118 -3.65 1.52 -50.72
CA ASN A 118 -4.49 2.60 -50.18
C ASN A 118 -3.85 3.48 -49.08
N GLN A 119 -2.59 3.20 -48.72
CA GLN A 119 -1.93 3.86 -47.57
C GLN A 119 -0.94 4.96 -47.97
N ILE A 120 -0.44 4.91 -49.17
CA ILE A 120 0.54 5.85 -49.72
C ILE A 120 0.16 6.31 -51.12
N THR A 121 0.55 7.52 -51.45
CA THR A 121 0.49 8.02 -52.83
C THR A 121 1.88 8.42 -53.25
N PHE A 122 2.26 8.12 -54.48
CA PHE A 122 3.53 8.54 -55.02
C PHE A 122 3.35 9.48 -56.21
N THR A 123 4.28 10.37 -56.42
CA THR A 123 4.38 11.27 -57.59
C THR A 123 5.83 11.39 -58.00
N MET A 124 6.10 11.17 -59.28
CA MET A 124 7.41 11.38 -59.87
C MET A 124 7.46 12.78 -60.49
N TYR A 125 8.53 13.46 -60.27
CA TYR A 125 8.77 14.81 -60.77
C TYR A 125 9.94 14.82 -61.75
N THR A 126 9.79 15.58 -62.85
CA THR A 126 10.87 15.81 -63.81
C THR A 126 10.83 17.23 -64.32
N ASP A 127 11.97 17.76 -64.75
CA ASP A 127 12.07 19.06 -65.42
C ASP A 127 11.98 18.92 -66.95
N ASN A 128 11.72 17.71 -67.50
CA ASN A 128 11.45 17.47 -68.90
C ASN A 128 10.11 18.12 -69.27
N ASP A 129 10.17 19.20 -70.08
CA ASP A 129 9.02 19.99 -70.50
C ASP A 129 8.08 19.25 -71.49
N THR A 130 8.52 18.16 -72.10
CA THR A 130 7.70 17.34 -73.00
C THR A 130 6.78 16.39 -72.26
N VAL A 131 7.02 16.18 -71.01
CA VAL A 131 6.19 15.35 -70.09
C VAL A 131 4.96 16.09 -69.65
N ILE A 132 3.79 15.51 -69.93
CA ILE A 132 2.48 16.15 -69.60
C ILE A 132 2.17 15.89 -68.11
N ARG A 133 1.85 16.98 -67.39
CA ARG A 133 1.48 16.92 -65.98
C ARG A 133 0.11 16.24 -65.80
N GLY A 134 0.04 15.34 -64.85
CA GLY A 134 -1.19 14.66 -64.43
C GLY A 134 -1.00 13.26 -63.90
N GLY A 135 -1.95 12.83 -63.11
CA GLY A 135 -1.89 11.49 -62.50
C GLY A 135 -0.75 11.33 -61.48
N LYS A 136 0.23 10.51 -61.82
CA LYS A 136 1.39 10.18 -60.96
C LYS A 136 2.66 10.94 -61.35
N ILE A 137 2.58 11.90 -62.29
CA ILE A 137 3.73 12.64 -62.80
C ILE A 137 3.43 14.14 -62.74
N ASP A 138 4.41 14.93 -62.29
CA ASP A 138 4.32 16.36 -62.25
C ASP A 138 5.70 17.01 -62.60
N ASN A 139 5.74 18.30 -62.74
CA ASN A 139 6.93 19.06 -63.05
C ASN A 139 7.69 19.46 -61.77
N MET A 140 9.02 19.46 -61.82
CA MET A 140 9.90 19.87 -60.73
C MET A 140 9.56 21.27 -60.16
N THR A 141 9.05 22.19 -60.99
CA THR A 141 8.61 23.54 -60.52
C THR A 141 7.47 23.49 -59.52
N SER A 142 6.64 22.44 -59.54
CA SER A 142 5.59 22.23 -58.54
C SER A 142 6.16 21.76 -57.20
N LEU A 143 7.12 20.82 -57.25
CA LEU A 143 7.80 20.30 -56.05
C LEU A 143 8.65 21.38 -55.38
N LYS A 144 9.40 22.16 -56.15
CA LYS A 144 10.29 23.25 -55.66
C LYS A 144 9.53 24.35 -54.88
N LYS A 145 8.20 24.42 -54.98
CA LYS A 145 7.35 25.33 -54.20
C LYS A 145 6.82 24.74 -52.90
N THR A 146 7.13 23.48 -52.61
CA THR A 146 6.66 22.82 -51.37
C THR A 146 7.66 23.00 -50.26
N LYS A 147 7.14 23.08 -49.00
CA LYS A 147 7.98 23.15 -47.81
C LYS A 147 8.87 21.93 -47.65
N ALA A 148 8.36 20.75 -48.00
CA ALA A 148 9.13 19.50 -47.99
C ALA A 148 10.41 19.57 -48.87
N TYR A 149 10.35 20.24 -50.01
CA TYR A 149 11.53 20.40 -50.88
C TYR A 149 12.51 21.43 -50.30
N GLU A 150 12.03 22.52 -49.68
CA GLU A 150 12.92 23.49 -48.99
C GLU A 150 13.69 22.78 -47.86
N ASP A 151 12.99 22.02 -47.01
CA ASP A 151 13.56 21.28 -45.88
C ASP A 151 14.54 20.19 -46.36
N TRP A 152 14.24 19.57 -47.54
CA TRP A 152 15.11 18.60 -48.18
C TRP A 152 16.44 19.22 -48.64
N LEU A 153 16.38 20.41 -49.25
CA LEU A 153 17.57 21.15 -49.67
C LEU A 153 18.48 21.53 -48.49
N GLU A 154 17.87 21.93 -47.38
CA GLU A 154 18.61 22.25 -46.16
C GLU A 154 19.33 21.04 -45.56
N ARG A 155 18.72 19.85 -45.62
CA ARG A 155 19.36 18.61 -45.11
C ARG A 155 20.46 18.07 -46.06
N GLY A 156 20.34 18.25 -47.36
CA GLY A 156 21.33 17.84 -48.34
C GLY A 156 21.45 16.32 -48.49
N GLU A 157 20.44 15.55 -48.17
CA GLU A 157 20.38 14.09 -48.27
C GLU A 157 19.75 13.66 -49.60
N ASN A 158 20.09 12.44 -50.07
CA ASN A 158 19.49 11.89 -51.29
C ASN A 158 18.06 11.37 -51.06
N GLU A 159 17.75 10.96 -49.82
CA GLU A 159 16.45 10.49 -49.37
C GLU A 159 16.17 11.06 -48.00
N GLY A 160 14.93 11.49 -47.71
CA GLY A 160 14.56 12.03 -46.43
C GLY A 160 13.06 12.01 -46.13
N LEU A 161 12.71 11.77 -44.87
CA LEU A 161 11.34 11.87 -44.35
C LEU A 161 11.13 13.27 -43.80
N PHE A 162 10.02 13.91 -44.19
CA PHE A 162 9.66 15.29 -43.83
C PHE A 162 8.23 15.35 -43.32
N PHE A 163 8.01 16.16 -42.28
CA PHE A 163 6.71 16.45 -41.71
C PHE A 163 6.41 17.94 -41.93
N THR A 164 5.43 18.22 -42.77
CA THR A 164 5.14 19.59 -43.17
C THR A 164 3.68 19.97 -42.96
N TYR A 165 3.41 21.26 -42.78
CA TYR A 165 2.05 21.83 -42.77
C TYR A 165 1.96 22.79 -43.94
N GLU A 166 1.31 22.35 -45.02
CA GLU A 166 1.28 23.09 -46.28
C GLU A 166 -0.09 23.05 -46.92
N ARG A 167 -0.30 23.95 -47.88
CA ARG A 167 -1.56 24.07 -48.62
C ARG A 167 -1.74 22.86 -49.56
N SER A 168 -2.91 22.23 -49.47
CA SER A 168 -3.27 21.19 -50.44
C SER A 168 -3.48 21.75 -51.83
N GLY A 169 -2.84 21.16 -52.84
CA GLY A 169 -2.96 21.62 -54.21
C GLY A 169 -4.39 21.57 -54.79
N TYR A 170 -5.25 20.71 -54.24
CA TYR A 170 -6.63 20.49 -54.71
C TYR A 170 -7.71 21.14 -53.82
N ALA A 171 -7.45 21.24 -52.52
CA ALA A 171 -8.41 21.70 -51.55
C ALA A 171 -7.94 23.02 -50.93
N ASN A 172 -8.03 24.09 -51.29
CA ASN A 172 -7.61 25.42 -50.80
C ASN A 172 -7.42 25.50 -49.23
N SER A 173 -7.03 24.38 -48.60
CA SER A 173 -6.87 24.20 -47.15
C SER A 173 -5.49 23.74 -46.82
N TYR A 174 -4.96 24.20 -45.69
CA TYR A 174 -3.67 23.70 -45.12
C TYR A 174 -3.89 22.35 -44.47
N GLN A 175 -2.92 21.44 -44.66
CA GLN A 175 -2.96 20.11 -44.10
C GLN A 175 -1.55 19.65 -43.69
N ARG A 176 -1.49 18.85 -42.62
CA ARG A 176 -0.26 18.14 -42.23
C ARG A 176 0.01 17.04 -43.22
N ARG A 177 1.26 16.95 -43.69
CA ARG A 177 1.73 15.96 -44.65
C ARG A 177 2.94 15.26 -44.10
N ILE A 178 3.06 14.00 -44.45
CA ILE A 178 4.22 13.16 -44.19
C ILE A 178 4.74 12.69 -45.53
N VAL A 179 5.94 13.10 -45.87
CA VAL A 179 6.48 13.00 -47.20
C VAL A 179 7.87 12.35 -47.15
N LEU A 180 8.07 11.29 -47.93
CA LEU A 180 9.39 10.77 -48.23
C LEU A 180 9.81 11.31 -49.60
N LEU A 181 10.91 12.03 -49.64
CA LEU A 181 11.52 12.53 -50.88
C LEU A 181 12.77 11.69 -51.21
N GLN A 182 12.89 11.33 -52.46
CA GLN A 182 14.04 10.60 -53.00
C GLN A 182 14.50 11.22 -54.30
N ASN A 183 15.79 11.55 -54.44
CA ASN A 183 16.39 11.93 -55.70
C ASN A 183 16.52 10.69 -56.63
N LEU A 184 16.14 10.82 -57.92
CA LEU A 184 16.20 9.73 -58.89
C LEU A 184 17.43 9.86 -59.80
N ASP A 185 18.63 9.94 -59.22
CA ASP A 185 19.91 10.14 -59.93
C ASP A 185 20.72 8.86 -60.17
N PHE A 186 20.13 7.69 -59.96
CA PHE A 186 20.80 6.39 -60.18
C PHE A 186 21.31 6.23 -61.63
N PHE A 187 20.49 6.59 -62.60
CA PHE A 187 20.86 6.63 -64.01
C PHE A 187 21.20 8.08 -64.34
N LYS A 188 22.40 8.49 -64.36
CA LYS A 188 22.85 9.84 -64.71
C LYS A 188 22.07 10.41 -65.91
N SER A 189 20.95 11.02 -65.68
CA SER A 189 20.03 11.64 -66.61
C SER A 189 20.42 13.09 -66.86
N GLY A 190 20.04 13.69 -67.98
CA GLY A 190 20.19 15.10 -68.25
C GLY A 190 19.16 15.96 -67.55
N ASN A 191 18.10 15.37 -67.08
CA ASN A 191 16.96 15.99 -66.42
C ASN A 191 16.99 15.77 -64.91
N GLU A 192 16.59 16.77 -64.12
CA GLU A 192 16.38 16.63 -62.69
C GLU A 192 15.12 15.81 -62.43
N GLN A 193 15.24 14.73 -61.65
CA GLN A 193 14.15 13.81 -61.39
C GLN A 193 14.05 13.50 -59.91
N MET A 194 12.82 13.57 -59.32
CA MET A 194 12.56 13.24 -57.94
C MET A 194 11.32 12.40 -57.76
N LEU A 195 11.32 11.58 -56.74
CA LEU A 195 10.17 10.84 -56.29
C LEU A 195 9.69 11.43 -54.96
N LYS A 196 8.38 11.68 -54.86
CA LYS A 196 7.67 12.00 -53.63
C LYS A 196 6.72 10.86 -53.31
N ILE A 197 6.86 10.27 -52.11
CA ILE A 197 5.88 9.36 -51.54
C ILE A 197 5.19 10.10 -50.36
N GLU A 198 3.88 10.20 -50.41
CA GLU A 198 3.08 10.87 -49.40
C GLU A 198 2.27 9.84 -48.63
N PHE A 199 2.37 9.85 -47.31
CA PHE A 199 1.64 8.99 -46.41
C PHE A 199 0.31 9.65 -46.00
N ASP A 200 -0.74 8.84 -45.85
CA ASP A 200 -1.99 9.32 -45.27
C ASP A 200 -1.79 9.59 -43.77
N TYR A 201 -1.71 10.87 -43.41
CA TYR A 201 -1.55 11.35 -42.04
C TYR A 201 -2.62 10.78 -41.11
N ASN A 202 -3.88 10.73 -41.54
CA ASN A 202 -4.97 10.19 -40.75
C ASN A 202 -4.83 8.69 -40.52
N ASN A 203 -4.21 7.98 -41.45
CA ASN A 203 -3.94 6.55 -41.28
C ASN A 203 -2.86 6.30 -40.23
N MET A 204 -1.77 7.07 -40.24
CA MET A 204 -0.75 7.00 -39.20
C MET A 204 -1.32 7.33 -37.81
N MET A 205 -2.16 8.38 -37.70
CA MET A 205 -2.87 8.70 -36.46
C MET A 205 -3.80 7.57 -36.01
N ARG A 206 -4.53 6.94 -36.94
CA ARG A 206 -5.39 5.79 -36.63
C ARG A 206 -4.59 4.58 -36.17
N MET A 207 -3.42 4.35 -36.72
CA MET A 207 -2.51 3.27 -36.32
C MET A 207 -2.11 3.45 -34.85
N LEU A 208 -1.64 4.64 -34.45
CA LEU A 208 -1.31 4.94 -33.04
C LEU A 208 -2.50 4.74 -32.09
N ARG A 209 -3.70 5.19 -32.46
CA ARG A 209 -4.91 5.01 -31.66
C ARG A 209 -5.36 3.56 -31.56
N LYS A 210 -5.14 2.75 -32.63
CA LYS A 210 -5.47 1.31 -32.61
C LYS A 210 -4.61 0.49 -31.68
N MET A 211 -3.42 0.96 -31.30
CA MET A 211 -2.56 0.29 -30.34
C MET A 211 -3.14 0.30 -28.92
N LYS A 212 -4.16 1.17 -28.63
CA LYS A 212 -4.91 1.22 -27.37
C LYS A 212 -4.02 1.27 -26.13
N PHE A 213 -2.96 2.05 -26.17
CA PHE A 213 -2.16 2.31 -24.98
C PHE A 213 -2.93 3.17 -23.99
N ASP A 214 -2.87 2.81 -22.71
CA ASP A 214 -3.44 3.62 -21.61
C ASP A 214 -2.63 4.91 -21.36
N ASN A 215 -1.39 4.93 -21.84
CA ASN A 215 -0.48 6.05 -21.76
C ASN A 215 -0.68 7.00 -22.93
N GLU A 216 -0.59 8.30 -22.69
CA GLU A 216 -0.53 9.29 -23.76
C GLU A 216 0.85 9.23 -24.42
N VAL A 217 0.85 9.17 -25.75
CA VAL A 217 2.07 9.08 -26.58
C VAL A 217 2.12 10.25 -27.52
N PHE A 218 3.28 10.89 -27.59
CA PHE A 218 3.58 12.00 -28.49
C PHE A 218 4.82 11.65 -29.31
N VAL A 219 4.72 11.79 -30.64
CA VAL A 219 5.86 11.70 -31.54
C VAL A 219 6.16 13.12 -32.00
N CYS A 220 7.37 13.58 -31.73
CA CYS A 220 7.80 14.95 -31.96
C CYS A 220 9.02 15.02 -32.87
N GLU A 221 9.16 16.10 -33.61
CA GLU A 221 10.40 16.55 -34.23
C GLU A 221 10.75 17.90 -33.64
N GLY A 222 11.83 17.95 -32.87
CA GLY A 222 12.11 19.11 -32.01
C GLY A 222 10.94 19.36 -31.02
N ASP A 223 10.40 20.58 -31.02
CA ASP A 223 9.28 20.96 -30.13
C ASP A 223 7.90 20.72 -30.74
N ASN A 224 7.81 20.28 -32.00
CA ASN A 224 6.54 20.11 -32.70
C ASN A 224 5.99 18.69 -32.50
N ILE A 225 4.73 18.58 -32.05
CA ILE A 225 4.00 17.32 -31.95
C ILE A 225 3.50 16.91 -33.33
N LEU A 226 4.12 15.89 -33.92
CA LEU A 226 3.77 15.36 -35.23
C LEU A 226 2.54 14.45 -35.14
N LEU A 227 2.59 13.46 -34.23
CA LEU A 227 1.56 12.44 -34.07
C LEU A 227 1.27 12.22 -32.57
N SER A 228 0.02 11.83 -32.24
CA SER A 228 -0.36 11.45 -30.87
C SER A 228 -1.54 10.48 -30.91
N ASN A 229 -1.64 9.61 -29.88
CA ASN A 229 -2.80 8.76 -29.65
C ASN A 229 -3.97 9.51 -28.98
N GLY A 230 -3.72 10.70 -28.41
CA GLY A 230 -4.72 11.55 -27.73
C GLY A 230 -5.58 12.37 -28.69
N SER A 231 -6.38 13.27 -28.08
CA SER A 231 -7.30 14.16 -28.80
C SER A 231 -6.59 15.42 -29.30
N PHE A 232 -5.49 15.27 -30.05
CA PHE A 232 -4.82 16.39 -30.69
C PHE A 232 -5.42 16.73 -32.04
N GLY A 233 -5.24 17.99 -32.47
CA GLY A 233 -5.83 18.54 -33.69
C GLY A 233 -5.63 17.64 -34.90
N GLY A 234 -6.67 17.52 -35.76
CA GLY A 234 -6.62 16.73 -36.98
C GLY A 234 -5.68 17.34 -38.02
N ALA A 235 -5.52 16.67 -39.17
CA ALA A 235 -4.64 17.08 -40.28
C ALA A 235 -4.76 18.53 -40.77
N GLY A 236 -5.89 19.17 -40.52
CA GLY A 236 -6.16 20.57 -40.92
C GLY A 236 -5.66 21.68 -39.97
N LYS A 237 -4.96 21.31 -38.87
CA LYS A 237 -4.35 22.28 -37.94
C LYS A 237 -2.85 22.16 -37.96
N ASP A 238 -2.16 23.28 -37.75
CA ASP A 238 -0.69 23.30 -37.62
C ASP A 238 -0.21 22.46 -36.44
N PHE A 239 1.07 22.11 -36.42
CA PHE A 239 1.70 21.35 -35.37
C PHE A 239 1.65 22.12 -34.04
N GLU A 240 1.22 21.45 -33.01
CA GLU A 240 1.21 22.00 -31.65
C GLU A 240 2.58 21.75 -31.00
N GLN A 241 3.02 22.69 -30.16
CA GLN A 241 4.28 22.51 -29.44
C GLN A 241 4.08 21.64 -28.21
N ILE A 242 5.08 20.78 -27.93
CA ILE A 242 5.11 19.95 -26.74
C ILE A 242 5.29 20.81 -25.49
N THR A 243 4.51 20.56 -24.48
CA THR A 243 4.57 21.28 -23.21
C THR A 243 5.64 20.69 -22.28
N VAL A 244 6.20 21.49 -21.37
CA VAL A 244 7.17 21.04 -20.36
C VAL A 244 6.66 19.83 -19.55
N LYS A 245 5.36 19.79 -19.27
CA LYS A 245 4.74 18.66 -18.57
C LYS A 245 4.77 17.37 -19.38
N GLN A 246 4.57 17.45 -20.70
CA GLN A 246 4.63 16.30 -21.61
C GLN A 246 6.08 15.80 -21.79
N MET A 247 7.07 16.70 -21.75
CA MET A 247 8.49 16.34 -21.80
C MET A 247 8.98 15.57 -20.56
N GLN A 248 8.24 15.59 -19.45
CA GLN A 248 8.58 14.82 -18.23
C GLN A 248 8.29 13.31 -18.36
N GLY A 249 7.68 12.88 -19.46
CA GLY A 249 7.46 11.46 -19.77
C GLY A 249 8.76 10.69 -20.06
N TYR A 250 8.61 9.39 -20.31
CA TYR A 250 9.71 8.58 -20.85
C TYR A 250 10.02 9.04 -22.27
N LYS A 251 11.29 9.40 -22.55
CA LYS A 251 11.75 9.84 -23.87
C LYS A 251 12.53 8.72 -24.56
N HIS A 252 12.21 8.45 -25.82
CA HIS A 252 12.96 7.59 -26.73
C HIS A 252 13.22 8.34 -28.02
N SER A 253 14.48 8.55 -28.35
CA SER A 253 14.89 9.22 -29.59
C SER A 253 15.26 8.19 -30.62
N VAL A 254 14.80 8.37 -31.86
CA VAL A 254 15.06 7.50 -32.99
C VAL A 254 15.21 8.32 -34.26
N MET A 255 16.16 7.94 -35.10
CA MET A 255 16.32 8.52 -36.45
C MET A 255 15.65 7.59 -37.47
N ILE A 256 14.71 8.11 -38.28
CA ILE A 256 13.98 7.38 -39.30
C ILE A 256 14.10 8.15 -40.61
N HIS A 257 14.84 7.60 -41.60
CA HIS A 257 15.08 8.21 -42.91
C HIS A 257 15.44 9.72 -42.80
N GLY A 258 16.46 10.04 -41.99
CA GLY A 258 16.94 11.40 -41.76
C GLY A 258 16.07 12.29 -40.87
N ALA A 259 14.91 11.87 -40.42
CA ALA A 259 14.10 12.58 -39.43
C ALA A 259 14.47 12.17 -38.01
N ASP A 260 14.85 13.15 -37.19
CA ASP A 260 15.07 12.94 -35.73
C ASP A 260 13.76 13.01 -35.01
N LEU A 261 13.27 11.84 -34.55
CA LEU A 261 11.99 11.73 -33.88
C LEU A 261 12.18 11.43 -32.38
N ASP A 262 11.56 12.23 -31.55
CA ASP A 262 11.45 12.03 -30.11
C ASP A 262 10.07 11.50 -29.75
N ILE A 263 10.03 10.29 -29.18
CA ILE A 263 8.80 9.65 -28.73
C ILE A 263 8.70 9.83 -27.22
N TYR A 264 7.72 10.59 -26.78
CA TYR A 264 7.41 10.80 -25.36
C TYR A 264 6.20 9.95 -24.96
N VAL A 265 6.36 9.18 -23.89
CA VAL A 265 5.29 8.38 -23.30
C VAL A 265 5.03 8.90 -21.88
N LEU A 266 3.82 9.43 -21.65
CA LEU A 266 3.45 9.96 -20.36
C LEU A 266 2.99 8.83 -19.44
N LYS A 267 3.24 9.05 -18.15
CA LYS A 267 2.70 8.16 -17.11
C LYS A 267 1.17 8.23 -17.10
N SER A 268 0.50 7.08 -17.10
CA SER A 268 -0.96 7.01 -16.98
C SER A 268 -1.42 7.45 -15.59
N ASN A 269 -2.36 8.40 -15.55
CA ASN A 269 -2.96 8.83 -14.28
C ASN A 269 -3.80 7.73 -13.60
N SER A 270 -4.24 6.73 -14.34
CA SER A 270 -5.06 5.62 -13.82
C SER A 270 -4.24 4.55 -13.09
N SER A 271 -2.91 4.45 -13.36
CA SER A 271 -2.08 3.36 -12.85
C SER A 271 -1.89 3.43 -11.34
N ILE A 272 -1.68 4.62 -10.75
CA ILE A 272 -1.41 4.76 -9.31
C ILE A 272 -2.67 4.45 -8.48
N GLY A 273 -3.83 4.99 -8.88
CA GLY A 273 -5.10 4.73 -8.19
C GLY A 273 -5.49 3.25 -8.25
N ASN A 274 -5.37 2.64 -9.41
CA ASN A 274 -5.69 1.23 -9.62
C ASN A 274 -4.70 0.30 -8.92
N ALA A 275 -3.41 0.62 -8.91
CA ALA A 275 -2.39 -0.13 -8.17
C ALA A 275 -2.67 -0.11 -6.65
N ILE A 276 -2.94 1.06 -6.07
CA ILE A 276 -3.31 1.18 -4.65
C ILE A 276 -4.57 0.36 -4.34
N MET A 277 -5.61 0.46 -5.15
CA MET A 277 -6.86 -0.29 -4.97
C MET A 277 -6.65 -1.80 -5.06
N HIS A 278 -5.73 -2.25 -5.91
CA HIS A 278 -5.42 -3.68 -6.07
C HIS A 278 -4.70 -4.25 -4.85
N PHE A 279 -3.78 -3.49 -4.24
CA PHE A 279 -3.03 -3.93 -3.05
C PHE A 279 -3.73 -3.64 -1.72
N LEU A 280 -4.84 -2.91 -1.73
CA LEU A 280 -5.58 -2.54 -0.52
C LEU A 280 -6.09 -3.74 0.30
N PRO A 281 -6.64 -4.83 -0.30
CA PRO A 281 -7.06 -6.01 0.44
C PRO A 281 -5.90 -6.79 1.06
N GLU A 282 -4.76 -6.91 0.38
CA GLU A 282 -3.56 -7.56 0.91
C GLU A 282 -2.97 -6.76 2.08
N LEU A 283 -2.89 -5.43 1.95
CA LEU A 283 -2.47 -4.54 3.03
C LEU A 283 -3.41 -4.62 4.24
N ALA A 284 -4.73 -4.64 4.02
CA ALA A 284 -5.71 -4.78 5.09
C ALA A 284 -5.58 -6.12 5.80
N LEU A 285 -5.36 -7.22 5.08
CA LEU A 285 -5.11 -8.54 5.64
C LEU A 285 -3.82 -8.58 6.47
N LEU A 286 -2.76 -7.96 5.97
CA LEU A 286 -1.47 -7.87 6.65
C LEU A 286 -1.58 -7.10 7.97
N VAL A 287 -2.25 -5.95 7.97
CA VAL A 287 -2.54 -5.18 9.19
C VAL A 287 -3.41 -5.97 10.16
N LEU A 288 -4.43 -6.67 9.68
CA LEU A 288 -5.31 -7.49 10.50
C LEU A 288 -4.54 -8.60 11.21
N ILE A 289 -3.73 -9.35 10.49
CA ILE A 289 -2.96 -10.47 11.07
C ILE A 289 -1.88 -9.95 12.02
N ASN A 290 -1.14 -8.93 11.63
CA ASN A 290 0.06 -8.49 12.36
C ASN A 290 -0.24 -7.53 13.54
N VAL A 291 -1.37 -6.82 13.53
CA VAL A 291 -1.74 -5.89 14.61
C VAL A 291 -2.84 -6.46 15.49
N ILE A 292 -3.94 -6.91 14.91
CA ILE A 292 -5.13 -7.30 15.68
C ILE A 292 -4.91 -8.62 16.42
N LEU A 293 -4.30 -9.61 15.77
CA LEU A 293 -4.10 -10.93 16.38
C LEU A 293 -3.12 -10.89 17.57
N PRO A 294 -1.91 -10.29 17.49
CA PRO A 294 -1.03 -10.17 18.65
C PRO A 294 -1.60 -9.25 19.74
N MET A 295 -2.33 -8.19 19.38
CA MET A 295 -3.02 -7.32 20.36
C MET A 295 -4.06 -8.11 21.13
N GLY A 296 -4.87 -8.93 20.46
CA GLY A 296 -5.82 -9.85 21.10
C GLY A 296 -5.12 -10.80 22.07
N MET A 297 -3.98 -11.37 21.65
CA MET A 297 -3.17 -12.26 22.49
C MET A 297 -2.62 -11.55 23.74
N VAL A 298 -2.12 -10.34 23.61
CA VAL A 298 -1.65 -9.51 24.74
C VAL A 298 -2.79 -9.22 25.71
N ILE A 299 -4.00 -8.92 25.23
CA ILE A 299 -5.18 -8.68 26.07
C ILE A 299 -5.55 -9.95 26.84
N LEU A 300 -5.58 -11.11 26.18
CA LEU A 300 -5.88 -12.41 26.82
C LEU A 300 -4.83 -12.77 27.88
N LEU A 301 -3.55 -12.62 27.56
CA LEU A 301 -2.46 -12.86 28.52
C LEU A 301 -2.56 -11.90 29.71
N ASN A 302 -2.79 -10.62 29.47
CA ASN A 302 -2.95 -9.64 30.53
C ASN A 302 -4.15 -9.95 31.44
N GLN A 303 -5.28 -10.40 30.89
CA GLN A 303 -6.43 -10.83 31.71
C GLN A 303 -6.12 -12.09 32.51
N SER A 304 -5.45 -13.07 31.91
CA SER A 304 -5.12 -14.33 32.57
C SER A 304 -4.10 -14.15 33.69
N PHE A 305 -3.01 -13.42 33.45
CA PHE A 305 -1.94 -13.27 34.44
C PHE A 305 -2.22 -12.15 35.45
N THR A 306 -2.55 -10.94 34.98
CA THR A 306 -2.60 -9.75 35.84
C THR A 306 -3.77 -9.82 36.82
N LYS A 307 -4.95 -10.28 36.39
CA LYS A 307 -6.11 -10.41 37.29
C LYS A 307 -5.82 -11.39 38.42
N ARG A 308 -5.22 -12.54 38.11
CA ARG A 308 -4.95 -13.59 39.12
C ARG A 308 -3.85 -13.17 40.09
N ILE A 309 -2.75 -12.58 39.60
CA ILE A 309 -1.65 -12.09 40.45
C ILE A 309 -2.12 -10.92 41.30
N SER A 310 -2.86 -9.95 40.74
CA SER A 310 -3.40 -8.82 41.50
C SER A 310 -4.43 -9.27 42.53
N GLY A 311 -5.25 -10.28 42.23
CA GLY A 311 -6.16 -10.91 43.18
C GLY A 311 -5.40 -11.53 44.36
N LEU A 312 -4.35 -12.31 44.07
CA LEU A 312 -3.49 -12.94 45.08
C LEU A 312 -2.81 -11.87 45.97
N SER A 313 -2.25 -10.80 45.36
CA SER A 313 -1.63 -9.69 46.08
C SER A 313 -2.59 -8.97 47.01
N LYS A 314 -3.85 -8.71 46.61
CA LYS A 314 -4.88 -8.09 47.46
C LYS A 314 -5.23 -8.95 48.66
N VAL A 315 -5.34 -10.25 48.46
CA VAL A 315 -5.67 -11.18 49.55
C VAL A 315 -4.49 -11.31 50.53
N PHE A 316 -3.24 -11.27 50.04
CA PHE A 316 -2.07 -11.19 50.94
C PHE A 316 -2.02 -9.91 51.76
N GLN A 317 -2.45 -8.75 51.22
CA GLN A 317 -2.53 -7.49 51.96
C GLN A 317 -3.62 -7.48 53.04
N SER A 318 -4.67 -8.27 52.87
CA SER A 318 -5.77 -8.40 53.83
C SER A 318 -5.45 -9.31 55.03
N VAL A 319 -4.25 -9.90 55.10
CA VAL A 319 -3.77 -10.82 56.16
C VAL A 319 -3.69 -10.13 57.56
N ASN A 320 -3.79 -8.82 57.66
CA ASN A 320 -3.83 -8.09 58.96
C ASN A 320 -5.18 -8.12 59.69
N SER A 321 -6.21 -8.72 59.10
CA SER A 321 -7.53 -8.89 59.74
C SER A 321 -7.61 -10.27 60.45
N GLU A 322 -8.39 -10.35 61.53
CA GLU A 322 -8.54 -11.53 62.40
C GLU A 322 -9.01 -12.82 61.64
N HIS A 323 -9.40 -12.72 60.39
CA HIS A 323 -9.79 -13.83 59.53
C HIS A 323 -9.11 -13.78 58.17
N LEU A 324 -8.34 -14.82 57.87
CA LEU A 324 -7.76 -15.04 56.56
C LEU A 324 -8.83 -15.52 55.59
N VAL A 325 -8.96 -14.83 54.44
CA VAL A 325 -9.97 -15.15 53.42
C VAL A 325 -9.35 -16.00 52.31
N MET A 326 -10.03 -17.09 51.94
CA MET A 326 -9.64 -17.92 50.82
C MET A 326 -9.96 -17.25 49.49
N MET A 327 -9.13 -17.45 48.46
CA MET A 327 -9.46 -17.09 47.07
C MET A 327 -10.49 -18.06 46.50
N VAL A 328 -11.61 -17.51 45.98
CA VAL A 328 -12.72 -18.30 45.44
C VAL A 328 -12.42 -18.94 44.08
N HIS A 329 -11.48 -18.38 43.31
CA HIS A 329 -11.14 -18.87 41.97
C HIS A 329 -9.81 -19.66 42.00
N GLU A 330 -9.92 -20.96 42.19
CA GLU A 330 -8.77 -21.91 42.12
C GLU A 330 -8.49 -22.42 40.69
N ASN A 331 -9.13 -21.82 39.68
CA ASN A 331 -9.08 -22.29 38.29
C ASN A 331 -7.73 -22.03 37.65
N GLY A 332 -6.99 -23.06 37.33
CA GLY A 332 -5.73 -23.07 36.59
C GLY A 332 -4.82 -24.18 37.03
N LYS A 333 -4.23 -24.88 36.06
CA LYS A 333 -3.23 -25.92 36.27
C LYS A 333 -1.79 -25.42 36.18
N ASP A 334 -1.63 -24.11 35.95
CA ASP A 334 -0.38 -23.39 35.85
C ASP A 334 0.24 -23.06 37.21
N GLU A 335 1.40 -22.44 37.23
CA GLU A 335 2.16 -22.04 38.42
C GLU A 335 1.36 -21.09 39.29
N ILE A 336 0.58 -20.18 38.72
CA ILE A 336 -0.27 -19.23 39.45
C ILE A 336 -1.41 -19.98 40.14
N GLY A 337 -2.02 -20.94 39.47
CA GLY A 337 -3.02 -21.82 40.09
C GLY A 337 -2.44 -22.64 41.23
N SER A 338 -1.19 -23.13 41.10
CA SER A 338 -0.45 -23.81 42.18
C SER A 338 -0.22 -22.87 43.36
N MET A 339 0.19 -21.61 43.13
CA MET A 339 0.37 -20.62 44.18
C MET A 339 -0.96 -20.33 44.92
N ILE A 340 -2.08 -20.18 44.19
CA ILE A 340 -3.40 -19.95 44.78
C ILE A 340 -3.81 -21.15 45.65
N ARG A 341 -3.63 -22.38 45.17
CA ARG A 341 -3.94 -23.60 45.99
C ARG A 341 -3.09 -23.70 47.25
N ASN A 342 -1.78 -23.40 47.13
CA ASN A 342 -0.89 -23.39 48.28
C ASN A 342 -1.27 -22.29 49.32
N TYR A 343 -1.63 -21.10 48.83
CA TYR A 343 -2.17 -20.03 49.68
C TYR A 343 -3.45 -20.47 50.40
N ASN A 344 -4.43 -21.02 49.71
CA ASN A 344 -5.68 -21.49 50.31
C ASN A 344 -5.42 -22.60 51.33
N ARG A 345 -4.49 -23.49 51.09
CA ARG A 345 -4.07 -24.52 52.05
C ARG A 345 -3.43 -23.91 53.30
N MET A 346 -2.61 -22.89 53.12
CA MET A 346 -2.03 -22.13 54.25
C MET A 346 -3.11 -21.43 55.07
N VAL A 347 -4.03 -20.71 54.39
CA VAL A 347 -5.16 -20.03 55.05
C VAL A 347 -6.01 -20.99 55.86
N LYS A 348 -6.37 -22.16 55.29
CA LYS A 348 -7.14 -23.18 55.98
C LYS A 348 -6.44 -23.63 57.26
N ARG A 349 -5.15 -23.96 57.18
CA ARG A 349 -4.34 -24.43 58.27
C ARG A 349 -4.17 -23.37 59.37
N THR A 350 -4.01 -22.09 58.99
CA THR A 350 -3.89 -20.99 59.93
C THR A 350 -5.21 -20.72 60.64
N ASN A 351 -6.35 -20.74 59.94
CA ASN A 351 -7.66 -20.58 60.55
C ASN A 351 -7.99 -21.75 61.52
N GLU A 352 -7.64 -22.95 61.17
CA GLU A 352 -7.76 -24.12 62.08
C GLU A 352 -6.91 -23.94 63.35
N LEU A 353 -5.68 -23.47 63.23
CA LEU A 353 -4.81 -23.15 64.37
C LEU A 353 -5.39 -22.03 65.25
N ILE A 354 -5.88 -20.94 64.64
CA ILE A 354 -6.52 -19.81 65.38
C ILE A 354 -7.72 -20.34 66.15
N GLN A 355 -8.60 -21.12 65.54
CA GLN A 355 -9.74 -21.72 66.24
C GLN A 355 -9.32 -22.63 67.38
N THR A 356 -8.28 -23.45 67.20
CA THR A 356 -7.78 -24.33 68.23
C THR A 356 -7.18 -23.58 69.40
N VAL A 357 -6.37 -22.56 69.11
CA VAL A 357 -5.81 -21.66 70.17
C VAL A 357 -6.93 -20.93 70.93
N TYR A 358 -7.90 -20.38 70.23
CA TYR A 358 -9.04 -19.67 70.85
C TYR A 358 -9.86 -20.62 71.73
N LYS A 359 -10.14 -21.85 71.25
CA LYS A 359 -10.88 -22.87 72.02
C LYS A 359 -10.10 -23.32 73.26
N ASN A 360 -8.78 -23.48 73.14
CA ASN A 360 -7.94 -23.81 74.25
C ASN A 360 -7.90 -22.70 75.33
N LYS A 361 -7.85 -21.43 74.91
CA LYS A 361 -7.85 -20.27 75.74
C LYS A 361 -9.18 -20.09 76.48
N LEU A 362 -10.29 -20.37 75.81
CA LEU A 362 -11.63 -20.42 76.45
C LEU A 362 -11.68 -21.52 77.52
N LYS A 363 -11.23 -22.70 77.22
CA LYS A 363 -11.19 -23.85 78.12
C LYS A 363 -10.30 -23.54 79.37
N GLU A 364 -9.14 -22.91 79.14
CA GLU A 364 -8.26 -22.45 80.22
C GLU A 364 -8.96 -21.42 81.16
N GLN A 365 -9.71 -20.46 80.56
CA GLN A 365 -10.48 -19.52 81.33
C GLN A 365 -11.64 -20.18 82.12
N GLU A 366 -12.36 -21.15 81.50
CA GLU A 366 -13.39 -21.91 82.23
C GLU A 366 -12.79 -22.70 83.41
N ILE A 367 -11.62 -23.34 83.21
CA ILE A 367 -10.94 -24.04 84.34
C ILE A 367 -10.55 -23.03 85.43
N LEU A 368 -10.00 -21.86 85.04
CA LEU A 368 -9.63 -20.84 86.06
C LEU A 368 -10.82 -20.33 86.84
N VAL A 369 -11.95 -20.07 86.18
CA VAL A 369 -13.20 -19.67 86.82
C VAL A 369 -13.74 -20.78 87.76
N GLY A 370 -13.70 -22.03 87.23
CA GLY A 370 -14.09 -23.21 88.04
C GLY A 370 -13.23 -23.35 89.32
N ARG A 371 -11.92 -23.19 89.20
CA ARG A 371 -11.01 -23.22 90.33
C ARG A 371 -11.26 -22.13 91.35
N LYS A 372 -11.50 -20.87 90.89
CA LYS A 372 -11.86 -19.74 91.73
C LYS A 372 -13.19 -19.96 92.48
N ASN A 373 -14.18 -20.52 91.79
CA ASN A 373 -15.48 -20.86 92.45
C ASN A 373 -15.32 -21.97 93.46
N ALA A 374 -14.48 -23.00 93.21
CA ALA A 374 -14.20 -24.05 94.19
C ALA A 374 -13.42 -23.52 95.42
N GLU A 375 -12.48 -22.54 95.23
CA GLU A 375 -11.80 -21.85 96.31
C GLU A 375 -12.78 -21.03 97.18
N LEU A 376 -13.71 -20.31 96.49
CA LEU A 376 -14.76 -19.56 97.20
C LEU A 376 -15.67 -20.49 98.01
N LEU A 377 -16.13 -21.59 97.46
CA LEU A 377 -16.92 -22.59 98.13
C LEU A 377 -16.17 -23.20 99.33
N ALA A 378 -14.90 -23.50 99.17
CA ALA A 378 -14.04 -24.03 100.26
C ALA A 378 -13.90 -22.97 101.38
N LEU A 379 -13.72 -21.69 101.08
CA LEU A 379 -13.68 -20.60 102.03
C LEU A 379 -15.04 -20.43 102.74
N GLN A 380 -16.19 -20.48 102.08
CA GLN A 380 -17.51 -20.47 102.65
C GLN A 380 -17.76 -21.66 103.58
N SER A 381 -17.24 -22.84 103.23
CA SER A 381 -17.42 -24.04 104.06
C SER A 381 -16.56 -24.01 105.30
N GLN A 382 -15.46 -23.20 105.35
CA GLN A 382 -14.68 -23.01 106.59
C GLN A 382 -15.44 -22.20 107.67
N ILE A 383 -16.46 -21.37 107.28
CA ILE A 383 -17.40 -20.81 108.21
C ILE A 383 -18.45 -21.84 108.51
N ASN A 384 -18.21 -22.69 109.57
CA ASN A 384 -19.15 -23.71 109.91
C ASN A 384 -20.55 -23.13 110.23
N PRO A 385 -21.53 -23.24 109.31
CA PRO A 385 -22.84 -22.61 109.47
C PRO A 385 -23.58 -23.11 110.73
N HIS A 386 -23.28 -24.38 111.07
CA HIS A 386 -23.87 -24.99 112.22
C HIS A 386 -23.31 -24.40 113.56
N PHE A 387 -22.00 -24.05 113.59
CA PHE A 387 -21.42 -23.39 114.71
C PHE A 387 -21.97 -21.98 114.91
N LEU A 388 -22.09 -21.20 113.86
CA LEU A 388 -22.68 -19.87 113.87
C LEU A 388 -24.14 -19.89 114.30
N PHE A 389 -24.90 -20.86 113.75
CA PHE A 389 -26.30 -21.06 114.12
C PHE A 389 -26.41 -21.40 115.60
N ASN A 390 -25.65 -22.33 116.13
CA ASN A 390 -25.64 -22.69 117.53
C ASN A 390 -25.20 -21.55 118.47
N ALA A 391 -24.22 -20.73 117.99
CA ALA A 391 -23.78 -19.57 118.72
C ALA A 391 -24.88 -18.49 118.79
N LEU A 392 -25.54 -18.22 117.70
CA LEU A 392 -26.68 -17.26 117.63
C LEU A 392 -27.86 -17.78 118.46
N GLU A 393 -28.20 -19.03 118.40
CA GLU A 393 -29.27 -19.64 119.21
C GLU A 393 -28.94 -19.59 120.71
N SER A 394 -27.67 -19.85 121.08
CA SER A 394 -27.24 -19.68 122.46
C SER A 394 -27.34 -18.24 122.98
N ILE A 395 -27.00 -17.24 122.12
CA ILE A 395 -27.14 -15.83 122.42
C ILE A 395 -28.65 -15.45 122.56
N ARG A 396 -29.50 -15.96 121.64
CA ARG A 396 -30.97 -15.78 121.70
C ARG A 396 -31.54 -16.31 122.95
N MET A 397 -31.25 -17.53 123.36
CA MET A 397 -31.75 -18.13 124.61
C MET A 397 -31.26 -17.37 125.81
N ARG A 398 -30.01 -16.87 125.85
CA ARG A 398 -29.49 -16.06 126.97
C ARG A 398 -30.17 -14.66 127.07
N SER A 399 -30.50 -14.05 125.90
CA SER A 399 -31.25 -12.82 125.86
C SER A 399 -32.67 -12.99 126.35
N ILE A 400 -33.38 -14.09 125.98
CA ILE A 400 -34.71 -14.47 126.50
C ILE A 400 -34.67 -14.64 128.07
N LEU A 401 -33.68 -15.36 128.57
CA LEU A 401 -33.53 -15.59 130.00
C LEU A 401 -33.30 -14.26 130.81
N LYS A 402 -32.71 -13.25 130.19
CA LYS A 402 -32.48 -11.93 130.74
C LYS A 402 -33.67 -10.95 130.58
N LYS A 403 -34.75 -11.39 129.90
CA LYS A 403 -35.91 -10.58 129.52
C LYS A 403 -35.59 -9.42 128.55
N GLU A 404 -34.55 -9.59 127.70
CA GLU A 404 -34.17 -8.66 126.60
C GLU A 404 -34.79 -9.10 125.28
N GLU A 405 -36.09 -8.84 125.11
CA GLU A 405 -36.90 -9.34 124.00
C GLU A 405 -36.46 -8.74 122.66
N GLU A 406 -36.00 -7.48 122.62
CA GLU A 406 -35.53 -6.79 121.41
C GLU A 406 -34.25 -7.37 120.89
N THR A 407 -33.29 -7.76 121.72
CA THR A 407 -32.06 -8.41 121.40
C THR A 407 -32.29 -9.85 120.89
N ALA A 408 -33.25 -10.57 121.48
CA ALA A 408 -33.63 -11.93 121.09
C ALA A 408 -34.24 -11.93 119.67
N ASP A 409 -35.13 -10.97 119.37
CA ASP A 409 -35.74 -10.85 117.99
C ASP A 409 -34.71 -10.46 116.93
N MET A 410 -33.73 -9.58 117.27
CA MET A 410 -32.66 -9.26 116.32
C MET A 410 -31.75 -10.47 115.99
N VAL A 411 -31.41 -11.23 117.01
CA VAL A 411 -30.57 -12.43 116.80
C VAL A 411 -31.33 -13.53 116.06
N GLU A 412 -32.65 -13.67 116.24
CA GLU A 412 -33.51 -14.58 115.49
C GLU A 412 -33.56 -14.17 113.99
N LYS A 413 -33.74 -12.91 113.69
CA LYS A 413 -33.72 -12.39 112.33
C LYS A 413 -32.36 -12.62 111.70
N LEU A 414 -31.23 -12.41 112.38
CA LEU A 414 -29.88 -12.67 111.89
C LEU A 414 -29.65 -14.14 111.63
N ALA A 415 -30.17 -15.04 112.47
CA ALA A 415 -30.10 -16.49 112.28
C ALA A 415 -30.89 -16.96 111.03
N ILE A 416 -32.04 -16.35 110.76
CA ILE A 416 -32.87 -16.61 109.59
C ILE A 416 -32.18 -16.12 108.30
N MET A 417 -31.49 -14.98 108.32
CA MET A 417 -30.73 -14.47 107.20
C MET A 417 -29.49 -15.28 106.79
N GLN A 418 -28.96 -16.08 107.75
CA GLN A 418 -27.81 -16.97 107.51
C GLN A 418 -28.20 -18.39 107.13
N ARG A 419 -29.46 -18.73 107.05
CA ARG A 419 -29.97 -20.03 106.59
C ARG A 419 -30.13 -20.09 105.09
#